data_52936b719e06243804c4a1a7d0ca904f
#
_entry.id   52936b719e06243804c4a1a7d0ca904f
#
_cell.length_a   1.000
_cell.length_b   1.000
_cell.length_c   1.000
_cell.angle_alpha   90.00
_cell.angle_beta   90.00
_cell.angle_gamma   90.00
#
_symmetry.space_group_name_H-M   'P 1'
#
loop_
_entity.id
_entity.type
_entity.pdbx_description
1 polymer ?
#
loop_
_entity_poly.entity_id
_entity_poly.type
_entity_poly.pdbx_seq_one_letter_code
_entity_poly.pdbx_strand_id
1 'polypeptide(L)'
;LNKQIRCYVALFISVLLCACSSRHVPAPVSSLNNNINDYPSRININGGKYTVQKGDTLYSIAFSAGKDFRELAKNNSIPSPYTIVPGQVVSLLEPSRPRVTQKKYKKKAVKKSSHLQKSNRKLKKELDKPKKRRYVQKQANQKISQSQGSSTKKLSWFWPAKGKITKRFSNKENGYKGLQIANRKGTAVLAAAKGTVVYAGSALRGYGNLIILKHNDDYLSAYAHNSTLLVKEKQIVKAGQKIAEIGNSESSVTALRFEIRYRGKAVNPAKYLP
;
A
#
# COMPACT_ATOMS: atom_id res chain seq x y z
N LEU A 1 -47.12 17.68 57.52
CA LEU A 1 -46.27 16.54 57.07
C LEU A 1 -45.46 16.04 58.27
N ASN A 2 -45.75 14.80 58.74
CA ASN A 2 -45.25 14.26 59.99
C ASN A 2 -43.72 14.25 60.05
N LYS A 3 -43.16 14.64 61.19
CA LYS A 3 -41.68 14.64 61.43
C LYS A 3 -41.02 13.30 61.04
N GLN A 4 -41.73 12.19 61.26
CA GLN A 4 -41.28 10.87 60.88
C GLN A 4 -41.04 10.72 59.36
N ILE A 5 -41.95 11.21 58.51
CA ILE A 5 -41.83 11.16 57.07
C ILE A 5 -40.61 11.95 56.57
N ARG A 6 -40.34 13.10 57.18
CA ARG A 6 -39.15 13.91 56.86
C ARG A 6 -37.84 13.21 57.17
N CYS A 7 -37.77 12.46 58.29
CA CYS A 7 -36.61 11.62 58.62
C CYS A 7 -36.40 10.47 57.63
N TYR A 8 -37.44 9.77 57.20
CA TYR A 8 -37.31 8.68 56.21
C TYR A 8 -36.95 9.22 54.84
N VAL A 9 -37.46 10.37 54.41
CA VAL A 9 -37.09 11.00 53.13
C VAL A 9 -35.60 11.44 53.18
N ALA A 10 -35.14 12.05 54.28
CA ALA A 10 -33.74 12.44 54.45
C ALA A 10 -32.80 11.25 54.47
N LEU A 11 -33.22 10.13 55.12
CA LEU A 11 -32.43 8.89 55.15
C LEU A 11 -32.36 8.25 53.76
N PHE A 12 -33.43 8.26 52.99
CA PHE A 12 -33.49 7.72 51.61
C PHE A 12 -32.65 8.55 50.64
N ILE A 13 -32.60 9.87 50.77
CA ILE A 13 -31.77 10.76 49.97
C ILE A 13 -30.29 10.56 50.32
N SER A 14 -29.94 10.30 51.59
CA SER A 14 -28.56 10.04 52.01
C SER A 14 -28.00 8.73 51.47
N VAL A 15 -28.83 7.70 51.28
CA VAL A 15 -28.42 6.40 50.72
C VAL A 15 -28.19 6.48 49.22
N LEU A 16 -28.89 7.38 48.51
CA LEU A 16 -28.75 7.58 47.05
C LEU A 16 -27.47 8.30 46.63
N LEU A 17 -26.78 8.97 47.56
CA LEU A 17 -25.55 9.74 47.29
C LEU A 17 -24.24 8.90 47.43
N CYS A 18 -24.32 7.64 47.87
CA CYS A 18 -23.15 6.79 48.07
C CYS A 18 -22.78 5.86 46.96
N ALA A 19 -23.49 5.91 45.80
CA ALA A 19 -23.30 4.98 44.71
C ALA A 19 -22.72 5.63 43.45
N CYS A 20 -21.54 6.25 43.51
CA CYS A 20 -20.69 6.51 42.35
C CYS A 20 -19.25 6.85 42.77
N SER A 21 -18.56 5.87 43.38
CA SER A 21 -17.10 5.90 43.44
C SER A 21 -16.56 4.75 42.61
N SER A 22 -16.70 4.83 41.29
CA SER A 22 -15.90 4.03 40.38
C SER A 22 -14.46 4.53 40.49
N ARG A 23 -13.62 3.79 41.19
CA ARG A 23 -12.17 3.99 41.12
C ARG A 23 -11.77 3.87 39.66
N HIS A 24 -11.53 5.01 38.99
CA HIS A 24 -10.75 5.03 37.77
C HIS A 24 -9.37 4.49 38.10
N VAL A 25 -9.17 3.19 37.89
CA VAL A 25 -7.83 2.66 37.75
C VAL A 25 -7.29 3.29 36.48
N PRO A 26 -6.27 4.18 36.54
CA PRO A 26 -5.66 4.70 35.32
C PRO A 26 -5.16 3.50 34.54
N ALA A 27 -5.47 3.46 33.25
CA ALA A 27 -4.95 2.46 32.34
C ALA A 27 -3.43 2.35 32.54
N PRO A 28 -2.85 1.13 32.61
CA PRO A 28 -1.42 0.98 32.77
C PRO A 28 -0.73 1.72 31.64
N VAL A 29 -0.11 2.85 31.97
CA VAL A 29 0.83 3.54 31.08
C VAL A 29 2.04 2.61 30.95
N SER A 30 2.06 1.75 29.95
CA SER A 30 3.31 1.15 29.52
C SER A 30 4.22 2.32 29.18
N SER A 31 5.30 2.50 29.95
CA SER A 31 6.34 3.45 29.63
C SER A 31 6.84 3.14 28.23
N LEU A 32 6.45 3.99 27.28
CA LEU A 32 7.06 4.00 25.94
C LEU A 32 8.52 4.35 26.18
N ASN A 33 9.35 3.33 26.19
CA ASN A 33 10.78 3.49 26.08
C ASN A 33 11.00 4.31 24.81
N ASN A 34 11.38 5.60 24.99
CA ASN A 34 11.67 6.54 23.91
C ASN A 34 12.93 6.13 23.16
N ASN A 35 12.96 4.94 22.61
CA ASN A 35 13.90 4.59 21.56
C ASN A 35 13.43 5.29 20.29
N ILE A 36 14.12 6.36 19.96
CA ILE A 36 13.94 7.26 18.80
C ILE A 36 14.03 6.50 17.45
N ASN A 37 14.13 5.18 17.49
CA ASN A 37 14.24 4.26 16.36
C ASN A 37 12.97 3.47 16.09
N ASP A 38 11.78 3.94 16.55
CA ASP A 38 10.53 3.28 16.22
C ASP A 38 10.23 3.40 14.71
N TYR A 39 10.90 2.49 13.99
CA TYR A 39 10.36 2.01 12.73
C TYR A 39 8.99 1.39 13.04
N PRO A 40 7.95 1.74 12.26
CA PRO A 40 6.68 1.07 12.38
C PRO A 40 6.95 -0.42 12.36
N SER A 41 6.58 -1.09 13.45
CA SER A 41 6.80 -2.52 13.63
C SER A 41 6.36 -3.20 12.36
N ARG A 42 7.32 -3.84 11.69
CA ARG A 42 7.00 -4.71 10.56
C ARG A 42 5.85 -5.58 11.00
N ILE A 43 4.83 -5.74 10.17
CA ILE A 43 3.72 -6.65 10.39
C ILE A 43 4.25 -7.87 11.13
N ASN A 44 3.57 -8.32 12.19
CA ASN A 44 3.98 -9.53 12.93
C ASN A 44 3.93 -10.72 11.97
N ILE A 45 5.10 -11.04 11.41
CA ILE A 45 5.25 -12.06 10.36
C ILE A 45 5.65 -13.35 11.06
N ASN A 46 4.68 -14.15 11.45
CA ASN A 46 4.94 -15.51 11.93
C ASN A 46 5.29 -16.41 10.75
N GLY A 47 6.57 -16.81 10.63
CA GLY A 47 7.01 -17.75 9.60
C GLY A 47 6.84 -17.24 8.16
N GLY A 48 6.87 -15.94 7.94
CA GLY A 48 6.71 -15.35 6.59
C GLY A 48 5.29 -15.37 6.05
N LYS A 49 4.29 -15.58 6.90
CA LYS A 49 2.86 -15.53 6.57
C LYS A 49 2.18 -14.41 7.36
N TYR A 50 1.17 -13.82 6.77
CA TYR A 50 0.35 -12.78 7.40
C TYR A 50 -1.13 -13.12 7.25
N THR A 51 -1.89 -13.02 8.35
CA THR A 51 -3.35 -13.16 8.31
C THR A 51 -3.98 -11.79 8.15
N VAL A 52 -4.72 -11.61 7.06
CA VAL A 52 -5.41 -10.37 6.70
C VAL A 52 -6.37 -9.97 7.81
N GLN A 53 -6.30 -8.71 8.24
CA GLN A 53 -7.18 -8.12 9.23
C GLN A 53 -8.21 -7.19 8.57
N LYS A 54 -9.25 -6.83 9.33
CA LYS A 54 -10.24 -5.86 8.85
C LYS A 54 -9.58 -4.51 8.58
N GLY A 55 -9.82 -3.95 7.39
CA GLY A 55 -9.22 -2.69 6.93
C GLY A 55 -7.90 -2.85 6.19
N ASP A 56 -7.36 -4.07 6.03
CA ASP A 56 -6.19 -4.30 5.20
C ASP A 56 -6.54 -4.29 3.73
N THR A 57 -5.61 -3.80 2.93
CA THR A 57 -5.55 -3.99 1.48
C THR A 57 -4.26 -4.73 1.12
N LEU A 58 -4.21 -5.39 -0.04
CA LEU A 58 -2.97 -6.01 -0.49
C LEU A 58 -1.82 -4.98 -0.61
N TYR A 59 -2.18 -3.74 -0.97
CA TYR A 59 -1.23 -2.63 -1.04
C TYR A 59 -0.67 -2.26 0.34
N SER A 60 -1.51 -2.21 1.40
CA SER A 60 -1.05 -1.89 2.75
C SER A 60 -0.14 -2.98 3.31
N ILE A 61 -0.47 -4.26 3.06
CA ILE A 61 0.36 -5.41 3.46
C ILE A 61 1.71 -5.38 2.72
N ALA A 62 1.70 -5.21 1.39
CA ALA A 62 2.92 -5.12 0.59
C ALA A 62 3.79 -3.92 1.01
N PHE A 63 3.16 -2.77 1.26
CA PHE A 63 3.84 -1.57 1.73
C PHE A 63 4.55 -1.81 3.07
N SER A 64 3.87 -2.38 4.06
CA SER A 64 4.46 -2.69 5.37
C SER A 64 5.58 -3.72 5.28
N ALA A 65 5.43 -4.72 4.40
CA ALA A 65 6.43 -5.75 4.17
C ALA A 65 7.62 -5.27 3.29
N GLY A 66 7.56 -4.05 2.72
CA GLY A 66 8.58 -3.53 1.81
C GLY A 66 8.68 -4.32 0.50
N LYS A 67 7.57 -4.91 0.05
CA LYS A 67 7.47 -5.76 -1.15
C LYS A 67 6.69 -5.09 -2.27
N ASP A 68 6.94 -5.53 -3.51
CA ASP A 68 6.09 -5.15 -4.64
C ASP A 68 4.74 -5.86 -4.51
N PHE A 69 3.65 -5.10 -4.57
CA PHE A 69 2.29 -5.65 -4.44
C PHE A 69 1.94 -6.64 -5.56
N ARG A 70 2.52 -6.49 -6.76
CA ARG A 70 2.30 -7.39 -7.90
C ARG A 70 2.99 -8.74 -7.67
N GLU A 71 4.22 -8.70 -7.15
CA GLU A 71 4.94 -9.93 -6.78
C GLU A 71 4.21 -10.63 -5.64
N LEU A 72 3.75 -9.86 -4.64
CA LEU A 72 2.97 -10.40 -3.53
C LEU A 72 1.66 -11.04 -4.04
N ALA A 73 0.95 -10.36 -4.94
CA ALA A 73 -0.27 -10.87 -5.57
C ALA A 73 -0.01 -12.17 -6.34
N LYS A 74 1.02 -12.19 -7.18
CA LYS A 74 1.43 -13.35 -7.98
C LYS A 74 1.77 -14.55 -7.11
N ASN A 75 2.56 -14.34 -6.06
CA ASN A 75 3.01 -15.41 -5.14
C ASN A 75 1.86 -16.02 -4.34
N ASN A 76 0.76 -15.29 -4.22
CA ASN A 76 -0.44 -15.71 -3.49
C ASN A 76 -1.63 -16.02 -4.42
N SER A 77 -1.42 -16.03 -5.74
CA SER A 77 -2.49 -16.27 -6.74
C SER A 77 -3.69 -15.32 -6.58
N ILE A 78 -3.42 -14.07 -6.22
CA ILE A 78 -4.45 -13.03 -6.03
C ILE A 78 -4.57 -12.23 -7.34
N PRO A 79 -5.67 -12.41 -8.11
CA PRO A 79 -5.85 -11.70 -9.38
C PRO A 79 -6.17 -10.23 -9.16
N SER A 80 -5.97 -9.40 -10.21
CA SER A 80 -6.50 -8.02 -10.22
C SER A 80 -8.04 -8.06 -10.11
N PRO A 81 -8.65 -7.19 -9.32
CA PRO A 81 -8.17 -5.97 -8.68
C PRO A 81 -7.50 -6.14 -7.30
N TYR A 82 -6.91 -7.30 -7.00
CA TYR A 82 -6.15 -7.60 -5.79
C TYR A 82 -6.98 -7.57 -4.50
N THR A 83 -8.22 -8.07 -4.60
CA THR A 83 -9.14 -8.14 -3.45
C THR A 83 -8.69 -9.24 -2.49
N ILE A 84 -8.65 -8.91 -1.21
CA ILE A 84 -8.37 -9.83 -0.12
C ILE A 84 -9.49 -9.72 0.92
N VAL A 85 -9.64 -10.75 1.76
CA VAL A 85 -10.68 -10.79 2.80
C VAL A 85 -10.07 -11.03 4.18
N PRO A 86 -10.66 -10.50 5.26
CA PRO A 86 -10.21 -10.78 6.62
C PRO A 86 -10.16 -12.29 6.88
N GLY A 87 -9.09 -12.75 7.56
CA GLY A 87 -8.82 -14.16 7.81
C GLY A 87 -8.03 -14.87 6.70
N GLN A 88 -7.93 -14.30 5.50
CA GLN A 88 -7.10 -14.85 4.43
C GLN A 88 -5.62 -14.83 4.84
N VAL A 89 -4.89 -15.91 4.55
CA VAL A 89 -3.44 -15.99 4.82
C VAL A 89 -2.68 -15.59 3.56
N VAL A 90 -1.82 -14.59 3.69
CA VAL A 90 -0.93 -14.08 2.63
C VAL A 90 0.50 -14.47 2.94
N SER A 91 1.16 -15.22 2.04
CA SER A 91 2.58 -15.55 2.11
C SER A 91 3.42 -14.34 1.70
N LEU A 92 4.28 -13.88 2.61
CA LEU A 92 5.23 -12.79 2.38
C LEU A 92 6.60 -13.32 1.91
N LEU A 93 6.79 -14.64 1.86
CA LEU A 93 8.01 -15.26 1.37
C LEU A 93 8.01 -15.25 -0.17
N GLU A 94 9.18 -15.04 -0.74
CA GLU A 94 9.36 -15.33 -2.15
C GLU A 94 9.33 -16.85 -2.34
N PRO A 95 8.65 -17.36 -3.39
CA PRO A 95 8.71 -18.77 -3.69
C PRO A 95 10.19 -19.14 -3.87
N SER A 96 10.66 -20.13 -3.12
CA SER A 96 12.00 -20.67 -3.30
C SER A 96 12.12 -21.08 -4.77
N ARG A 97 12.96 -20.38 -5.53
CA ARG A 97 13.28 -20.83 -6.89
C ARG A 97 13.81 -22.26 -6.76
N PRO A 98 13.23 -23.23 -7.47
CA PRO A 98 13.79 -24.56 -7.45
C PRO A 98 15.28 -24.40 -7.82
N ARG A 99 16.14 -24.86 -6.94
CA ARG A 99 17.58 -24.88 -7.17
C ARG A 99 17.78 -25.79 -8.39
N VAL A 100 17.94 -25.18 -9.56
CA VAL A 100 18.30 -25.91 -10.76
C VAL A 100 19.68 -26.51 -10.47
N THR A 101 19.68 -27.73 -10.01
CA THR A 101 20.90 -28.53 -9.94
C THR A 101 21.40 -28.62 -11.36
N GLN A 102 22.44 -27.85 -11.67
CA GLN A 102 23.16 -27.99 -12.93
C GLN A 102 23.69 -29.42 -12.98
N LYS A 103 22.92 -30.32 -13.60
CA LYS A 103 23.49 -31.59 -14.04
C LYS A 103 24.62 -31.21 -14.98
N LYS A 104 25.85 -31.43 -14.52
CA LYS A 104 27.06 -31.37 -15.36
C LYS A 104 26.82 -32.34 -16.52
N TYR A 105 26.43 -31.82 -17.68
CA TYR A 105 26.48 -32.56 -18.91
C TYR A 105 27.96 -32.80 -19.22
N LYS A 106 28.44 -34.01 -18.98
CA LYS A 106 29.72 -34.47 -19.52
C LYS A 106 29.66 -34.34 -21.05
N LYS A 107 30.44 -33.41 -21.60
CA LYS A 107 30.67 -33.29 -23.05
C LYS A 107 31.24 -34.60 -23.54
N LYS A 108 30.41 -35.45 -24.17
CA LYS A 108 30.90 -36.51 -25.06
C LYS A 108 31.33 -35.81 -26.34
N ALA A 109 32.62 -35.91 -26.62
CA ALA A 109 33.21 -35.52 -27.91
C ALA A 109 32.58 -36.37 -29.03
N VAL A 110 31.88 -35.69 -29.92
CA VAL A 110 31.41 -36.31 -31.17
C VAL A 110 32.38 -35.86 -32.26
N LYS A 111 33.05 -36.88 -32.82
CA LYS A 111 33.96 -36.77 -33.97
C LYS A 111 33.24 -36.16 -35.18
N LYS A 112 33.95 -35.25 -35.86
CA LYS A 112 33.62 -34.73 -37.19
C LYS A 112 33.42 -35.87 -38.18
N SER A 113 32.31 -35.88 -38.91
CA SER A 113 32.20 -36.52 -40.21
C SER A 113 31.54 -35.49 -41.13
N SER A 114 32.30 -35.15 -42.15
CA SER A 114 31.95 -34.30 -43.28
C SER A 114 31.16 -35.13 -44.29
N HIS A 115 30.00 -34.65 -44.73
CA HIS A 115 29.57 -34.88 -46.12
C HIS A 115 28.63 -33.81 -46.60
N LEU A 116 29.00 -33.19 -47.68
CA LEU A 116 28.20 -32.29 -48.54
C LEU A 116 27.05 -33.09 -49.18
N GLN A 117 25.92 -32.46 -49.36
CA GLN A 117 25.32 -32.34 -50.69
C GLN A 117 24.16 -31.34 -50.74
N LYS A 118 24.23 -30.51 -51.78
CA LYS A 118 23.22 -29.58 -52.28
C LYS A 118 22.00 -30.35 -52.82
N SER A 119 20.81 -29.80 -52.65
CA SER A 119 19.80 -29.86 -53.71
C SER A 119 18.76 -28.78 -53.56
N ASN A 120 18.75 -27.90 -54.57
CA ASN A 120 17.68 -26.97 -54.88
C ASN A 120 16.45 -27.72 -55.37
N ARG A 121 15.24 -27.30 -55.00
CA ARG A 121 14.11 -27.25 -55.95
C ARG A 121 13.03 -26.27 -55.51
N LYS A 122 12.87 -25.23 -56.34
CA LYS A 122 11.67 -24.39 -56.52
C LYS A 122 10.49 -25.27 -56.92
N LEU A 123 9.32 -24.98 -56.36
CA LEU A 123 8.07 -25.09 -57.13
C LEU A 123 7.06 -24.04 -56.67
N LYS A 124 6.65 -23.24 -57.64
CA LYS A 124 5.62 -22.24 -57.69
C LYS A 124 4.31 -22.90 -58.16
N LYS A 125 3.16 -22.51 -57.57
CA LYS A 125 1.80 -22.40 -58.17
C LYS A 125 0.84 -22.17 -57.03
N GLU A 126 0.18 -21.06 -56.90
CA GLU A 126 -0.85 -20.34 -57.64
C GLU A 126 -2.27 -20.94 -57.53
N LEU A 127 -3.22 -20.04 -57.23
CA LEU A 127 -4.70 -20.07 -57.31
C LEU A 127 -5.45 -20.93 -56.29
N ASP A 128 -6.38 -20.36 -55.47
CA ASP A 128 -7.68 -19.82 -55.90
C ASP A 128 -8.39 -19.09 -54.73
N LYS A 129 -9.13 -18.02 -55.09
CA LYS A 129 -10.13 -17.36 -54.25
C LYS A 129 -11.52 -17.97 -54.48
N PRO A 130 -12.39 -18.02 -53.45
CA PRO A 130 -13.77 -17.62 -53.68
C PRO A 130 -14.39 -16.66 -52.65
N LYS A 131 -14.94 -15.61 -53.25
CA LYS A 131 -16.22 -14.88 -53.06
C LYS A 131 -16.81 -14.69 -51.65
N LYS A 132 -17.00 -13.37 -51.41
CA LYS A 132 -17.85 -12.69 -50.43
C LYS A 132 -19.21 -13.36 -50.19
N ARG A 133 -19.59 -13.46 -48.91
CA ARG A 133 -20.98 -13.27 -48.48
C ARG A 133 -21.03 -12.26 -47.34
N ARG A 134 -21.76 -11.21 -47.64
CA ARG A 134 -22.06 -10.06 -46.80
C ARG A 134 -23.22 -10.43 -45.91
N TYR A 135 -23.03 -10.46 -44.59
CA TYR A 135 -24.14 -10.32 -43.66
C TYR A 135 -23.89 -9.08 -42.80
N VAL A 136 -24.74 -8.10 -43.00
CA VAL A 136 -24.85 -6.90 -42.19
C VAL A 136 -25.59 -7.27 -40.93
N GLN A 137 -24.92 -7.28 -39.79
CA GLN A 137 -25.58 -7.25 -38.48
C GLN A 137 -25.07 -6.05 -37.72
N LYS A 138 -25.89 -5.00 -37.68
CA LYS A 138 -25.74 -3.87 -36.79
C LYS A 138 -25.88 -4.39 -35.36
N GLN A 139 -24.79 -4.41 -34.60
CA GLN A 139 -24.83 -4.37 -33.16
C GLN A 139 -23.95 -3.23 -32.69
N ALA A 140 -24.56 -2.32 -31.95
CA ALA A 140 -23.91 -1.20 -31.30
C ALA A 140 -22.94 -1.76 -30.25
N ASN A 141 -21.67 -1.87 -30.61
CA ASN A 141 -20.61 -2.14 -29.65
C ASN A 141 -20.18 -0.81 -29.05
N GLN A 142 -20.67 -0.52 -27.85
CA GLN A 142 -19.99 0.39 -26.94
C GLN A 142 -18.57 -0.14 -26.74
N LYS A 143 -17.62 0.53 -27.36
CA LYS A 143 -16.19 0.35 -27.09
C LYS A 143 -15.94 0.78 -25.64
N ILE A 144 -15.98 -0.16 -24.71
CA ILE A 144 -15.26 -0.03 -23.46
C ILE A 144 -13.79 -0.06 -23.84
N SER A 145 -13.19 1.12 -23.96
CA SER A 145 -11.76 1.29 -24.16
C SER A 145 -11.06 0.80 -22.91
N GLN A 146 -10.71 -0.47 -22.87
CA GLN A 146 -9.66 -0.97 -21.99
C GLN A 146 -8.34 -0.38 -22.47
N SER A 147 -8.01 0.82 -21.99
CA SER A 147 -6.67 1.38 -22.14
C SER A 147 -5.71 0.64 -21.22
N GLN A 148 -5.38 -0.59 -21.54
CA GLN A 148 -4.15 -1.23 -21.08
C GLN A 148 -3.00 -0.67 -21.90
N GLY A 149 -2.72 0.62 -21.71
CA GLY A 149 -1.51 1.26 -22.17
C GLY A 149 -0.64 1.52 -20.95
N SER A 150 0.41 0.74 -20.75
CA SER A 150 1.53 1.08 -19.86
C SER A 150 2.16 2.37 -20.42
N SER A 151 1.50 3.51 -20.14
CA SER A 151 2.01 4.82 -20.51
C SER A 151 3.16 5.13 -19.54
N THR A 152 4.38 5.02 -20.02
CA THR A 152 5.62 5.54 -19.40
C THR A 152 5.65 7.07 -19.35
N LYS A 153 4.48 7.73 -19.26
CA LYS A 153 4.42 9.18 -19.04
C LYS A 153 5.14 9.48 -17.74
N LYS A 154 6.23 10.23 -17.83
CA LYS A 154 6.99 10.73 -16.68
C LYS A 154 6.02 11.34 -15.68
N LEU A 155 6.01 10.84 -14.42
CA LEU A 155 5.19 11.38 -13.35
C LEU A 155 5.72 12.78 -13.01
N SER A 156 4.81 13.75 -13.00
CA SER A 156 5.12 15.09 -12.45
C SER A 156 4.83 15.06 -10.97
N TRP A 157 5.85 15.31 -10.17
CA TRP A 157 5.78 15.32 -8.71
C TRP A 157 5.68 16.73 -8.17
N PHE A 158 4.93 16.90 -7.08
CA PHE A 158 4.70 18.16 -6.37
C PHE A 158 4.97 17.96 -4.88
N TRP A 159 5.35 19.02 -4.19
CA TRP A 159 5.49 18.96 -2.75
C TRP A 159 4.16 18.57 -2.09
N PRO A 160 4.17 17.55 -1.19
CA PRO A 160 2.94 17.06 -0.56
C PRO A 160 2.41 17.98 0.53
N ALA A 161 3.23 18.86 1.07
CA ALA A 161 2.82 19.89 2.05
C ALA A 161 3.86 21.01 2.11
N LYS A 162 3.42 22.17 2.55
CA LYS A 162 4.31 23.26 2.99
C LYS A 162 4.84 22.95 4.39
N GLY A 163 6.10 23.27 4.69
CA GLY A 163 6.66 23.06 6.02
C GLY A 163 8.17 22.90 6.05
N LYS A 164 8.72 22.76 7.27
CA LYS A 164 10.15 22.53 7.50
C LYS A 164 10.46 21.04 7.45
N ILE A 165 11.46 20.64 6.68
CA ILE A 165 11.95 19.25 6.67
C ILE A 165 12.75 19.02 7.94
N THR A 166 12.25 18.15 8.83
CA THR A 166 12.88 17.81 10.11
C THR A 166 13.61 16.48 10.09
N LYS A 167 13.17 15.53 9.22
CA LYS A 167 13.90 14.28 8.96
C LYS A 167 13.98 14.05 7.45
N ARG A 168 15.15 13.57 7.01
CA ARG A 168 15.43 13.24 5.61
C ARG A 168 15.57 11.74 5.42
N PHE A 169 15.38 11.29 4.19
CA PHE A 169 15.57 9.91 3.79
C PHE A 169 16.99 9.42 4.07
N SER A 170 17.10 8.19 4.58
CA SER A 170 18.36 7.50 4.78
C SER A 170 18.32 6.07 4.26
N ASN A 171 19.36 5.67 3.53
CA ASN A 171 19.54 4.30 3.04
C ASN A 171 19.97 3.32 4.14
N LYS A 172 20.44 3.80 5.30
CA LYS A 172 20.86 2.93 6.42
C LYS A 172 19.70 1.99 6.78
N GLU A 173 20.00 0.79 7.24
CA GLU A 173 18.98 -0.22 7.58
C GLU A 173 17.92 0.34 8.52
N ASN A 174 18.34 1.02 9.59
CA ASN A 174 17.47 1.71 10.54
C ASN A 174 17.28 3.21 10.22
N GLY A 175 17.53 3.67 8.98
CA GLY A 175 17.40 5.06 8.55
C GLY A 175 15.96 5.46 8.21
N TYR A 176 15.59 6.70 8.34
CA TYR A 176 14.25 7.20 8.03
C TYR A 176 13.91 7.01 6.54
N LYS A 177 12.79 6.34 6.23
CA LYS A 177 12.47 5.91 4.86
C LYS A 177 11.61 6.91 4.06
N GLY A 178 11.66 8.17 4.41
CA GLY A 178 10.88 9.22 3.75
C GLY A 178 11.38 10.63 4.08
N LEU A 179 10.47 11.58 4.03
CA LEU A 179 10.64 12.95 4.53
C LEU A 179 9.67 13.19 5.67
N GLN A 180 10.12 13.87 6.73
CA GLN A 180 9.24 14.43 7.76
C GLN A 180 9.11 15.92 7.51
N ILE A 181 7.89 16.38 7.26
CA ILE A 181 7.58 17.78 6.95
C ILE A 181 6.74 18.34 8.09
N ALA A 182 7.36 19.12 8.97
CA ALA A 182 6.70 19.71 10.12
C ALA A 182 5.96 21.00 9.75
N ASN A 183 4.72 21.11 10.22
CA ASN A 183 3.91 22.31 10.15
C ASN A 183 2.79 22.22 11.21
N ARG A 184 1.91 23.23 11.29
CA ARG A 184 0.77 23.25 12.21
C ARG A 184 -0.20 22.12 11.87
N LYS A 185 -0.83 21.56 12.92
CA LYS A 185 -1.95 20.63 12.76
C LYS A 185 -3.04 21.28 11.90
N GLY A 186 -3.65 20.49 10.99
CA GLY A 186 -4.65 21.00 10.04
C GLY A 186 -4.07 21.59 8.75
N THR A 187 -2.73 21.76 8.63
CA THR A 187 -2.12 22.15 7.34
C THR A 187 -2.46 21.16 6.25
N ALA A 188 -2.81 21.67 5.06
CA ALA A 188 -3.19 20.84 3.93
C ALA A 188 -2.09 19.87 3.50
N VAL A 189 -2.47 18.60 3.33
CA VAL A 189 -1.67 17.56 2.67
C VAL A 189 -2.21 17.33 1.28
N LEU A 190 -1.33 17.44 0.28
CA LEU A 190 -1.67 17.40 -1.13
C LEU A 190 -1.15 16.12 -1.78
N ALA A 191 -1.88 15.59 -2.76
CA ALA A 191 -1.41 14.49 -3.58
C ALA A 191 -0.18 14.92 -4.38
N ALA A 192 0.96 14.29 -4.14
CA ALA A 192 2.23 14.65 -4.78
C ALA A 192 2.26 14.34 -6.28
N ALA A 193 1.39 13.46 -6.78
CA ALA A 193 1.13 13.21 -8.18
C ALA A 193 -0.31 12.69 -8.35
N LYS A 194 -0.83 12.68 -9.58
CA LYS A 194 -2.12 12.04 -9.85
C LYS A 194 -2.08 10.56 -9.50
N GLY A 195 -3.17 10.00 -9.00
CA GLY A 195 -3.21 8.58 -8.65
C GLY A 195 -4.57 8.10 -8.18
N THR A 196 -4.61 6.82 -7.79
CA THR A 196 -5.77 6.18 -7.17
C THR A 196 -5.43 5.89 -5.70
N VAL A 197 -6.35 6.20 -4.80
CA VAL A 197 -6.23 5.84 -3.38
C VAL A 197 -6.38 4.32 -3.25
N VAL A 198 -5.32 3.66 -2.83
CA VAL A 198 -5.29 2.19 -2.65
C VAL A 198 -5.31 1.77 -1.18
N TYR A 199 -5.21 2.76 -0.30
CA TYR A 199 -5.39 2.60 1.14
C TYR A 199 -5.73 3.97 1.77
N ALA A 200 -6.71 3.99 2.68
CA ALA A 200 -7.07 5.16 3.50
C ALA A 200 -7.59 4.67 4.85
N GLY A 201 -6.77 4.73 5.90
CA GLY A 201 -7.14 4.21 7.22
C GLY A 201 -6.01 4.33 8.24
N SER A 202 -6.20 3.70 9.41
CA SER A 202 -5.25 3.73 10.54
C SER A 202 -4.82 2.34 11.02
N ALA A 203 -5.09 1.28 10.24
CA ALA A 203 -4.77 -0.08 10.65
C ALA A 203 -3.25 -0.40 10.60
N LEU A 204 -2.45 0.38 9.86
CA LEU A 204 -1.00 0.20 9.79
C LEU A 204 -0.32 0.85 10.99
N ARG A 205 0.08 0.01 11.94
CA ARG A 205 0.79 0.44 13.15
C ARG A 205 2.04 1.26 12.81
N GLY A 206 2.23 2.40 13.51
CA GLY A 206 3.36 3.29 13.35
C GLY A 206 3.24 4.26 12.18
N TYR A 207 2.10 4.27 11.47
CA TYR A 207 1.79 5.27 10.46
C TYR A 207 0.60 6.17 10.85
N GLY A 208 -0.19 5.74 11.85
CA GLY A 208 -1.42 6.44 12.23
C GLY A 208 -2.37 6.57 11.06
N ASN A 209 -3.04 7.70 10.92
CA ASN A 209 -3.92 7.97 9.79
C ASN A 209 -3.09 8.10 8.49
N LEU A 210 -3.21 7.11 7.63
CA LEU A 210 -2.38 6.90 6.44
C LEU A 210 -3.22 6.89 5.17
N ILE A 211 -2.70 7.56 4.13
CA ILE A 211 -3.15 7.40 2.75
C ILE A 211 -2.01 6.81 1.94
N ILE A 212 -2.33 5.83 1.07
CA ILE A 212 -1.41 5.34 0.03
C ILE A 212 -2.05 5.60 -1.33
N LEU A 213 -1.31 6.30 -2.21
CA LEU A 213 -1.70 6.54 -3.59
C LEU A 213 -0.88 5.64 -4.52
N LYS A 214 -1.58 4.97 -5.45
CA LYS A 214 -0.97 4.29 -6.61
C LYS A 214 -0.96 5.25 -7.78
N HIS A 215 0.22 5.60 -8.27
CA HIS A 215 0.40 6.51 -9.41
C HIS A 215 0.47 5.76 -10.73
N ASN A 216 1.17 4.63 -10.72
CA ASN A 216 1.25 3.65 -11.80
C ASN A 216 1.63 2.28 -11.22
N ASP A 217 2.09 1.36 -12.04
CA ASP A 217 2.44 0.01 -11.56
C ASP A 217 3.74 -0.03 -10.75
N ASP A 218 4.60 0.95 -10.88
CA ASP A 218 5.90 0.99 -10.20
C ASP A 218 5.92 1.92 -8.98
N TYR A 219 5.11 3.00 -8.97
CA TYR A 219 5.21 4.05 -7.96
C TYR A 219 3.98 4.13 -7.05
N LEU A 220 4.26 4.11 -5.74
CA LEU A 220 3.32 4.48 -4.69
C LEU A 220 3.86 5.69 -3.93
N SER A 221 2.96 6.51 -3.38
CA SER A 221 3.30 7.49 -2.33
C SER A 221 2.45 7.26 -1.09
N ALA A 222 3.02 7.57 0.07
CA ALA A 222 2.37 7.40 1.36
C ALA A 222 2.43 8.70 2.17
N TYR A 223 1.32 9.01 2.84
CA TYR A 223 1.07 10.22 3.62
C TYR A 223 0.58 9.80 4.99
N ALA A 224 1.43 9.87 6.02
CA ALA A 224 1.17 9.33 7.35
C ALA A 224 1.14 10.40 8.44
N HIS A 225 0.64 10.01 9.61
CA HIS A 225 0.44 10.85 10.81
C HIS A 225 -0.58 11.97 10.61
N ASN A 226 -1.53 11.81 9.69
CA ASN A 226 -2.54 12.82 9.42
C ASN A 226 -3.51 12.99 10.61
N SER A 227 -4.07 14.19 10.77
CA SER A 227 -5.20 14.42 11.68
C SER A 227 -6.51 13.95 11.07
N THR A 228 -6.70 14.22 9.78
CA THR A 228 -7.94 13.96 9.06
C THR A 228 -7.63 13.43 7.67
N LEU A 229 -8.35 12.37 7.24
CA LEU A 229 -8.32 11.86 5.89
C LEU A 229 -9.52 12.42 5.12
N LEU A 230 -9.31 13.02 3.94
CA LEU A 230 -10.34 13.68 3.13
C LEU A 230 -10.72 12.87 1.88
N VAL A 231 -10.12 11.71 1.71
CA VAL A 231 -10.34 10.80 0.57
C VAL A 231 -10.58 9.39 1.07
N LYS A 232 -11.18 8.56 0.23
CA LYS A 232 -11.46 7.15 0.50
C LYS A 232 -10.84 6.24 -0.56
N GLU A 233 -10.72 4.96 -0.25
CA GLU A 233 -10.19 3.95 -1.17
C GLU A 233 -10.94 3.95 -2.51
N LYS A 234 -10.21 3.61 -3.56
CA LYS A 234 -10.65 3.61 -4.97
C LYS A 234 -10.90 5.00 -5.57
N GLN A 235 -10.82 6.08 -4.79
CA GLN A 235 -10.95 7.44 -5.30
C GLN A 235 -9.75 7.81 -6.18
N ILE A 236 -10.02 8.43 -7.33
CA ILE A 236 -8.99 9.01 -8.19
C ILE A 236 -8.74 10.45 -7.74
N VAL A 237 -7.48 10.81 -7.57
CA VAL A 237 -7.04 12.15 -7.16
C VAL A 237 -6.14 12.78 -8.21
N LYS A 238 -6.24 14.11 -8.37
CA LYS A 238 -5.36 14.91 -9.23
C LYS A 238 -4.10 15.28 -8.42
N ALA A 239 -2.99 15.55 -9.13
CA ALA A 239 -1.81 16.16 -8.52
C ALA A 239 -2.18 17.50 -7.88
N GLY A 240 -1.67 17.79 -6.68
CA GLY A 240 -1.99 19.00 -5.91
C GLY A 240 -3.36 19.00 -5.25
N GLN A 241 -4.20 17.98 -5.42
CA GLN A 241 -5.47 17.87 -4.71
C GLN A 241 -5.25 17.68 -3.22
N LYS A 242 -5.97 18.43 -2.37
CA LYS A 242 -5.98 18.22 -0.91
C LYS A 242 -6.59 16.84 -0.60
N ILE A 243 -5.84 16.00 0.11
CA ILE A 243 -6.23 14.61 0.43
C ILE A 243 -6.30 14.36 1.93
N ALA A 244 -5.58 15.15 2.74
CA ALA A 244 -5.53 15.02 4.19
C ALA A 244 -5.13 16.35 4.84
N GLU A 245 -5.00 16.31 6.16
CA GLU A 245 -4.45 17.39 6.97
C GLU A 245 -3.34 16.86 7.88
N ILE A 246 -2.26 17.64 8.03
CA ILE A 246 -1.16 17.30 8.93
C ILE A 246 -1.67 17.10 10.35
N GLY A 247 -1.20 16.07 11.00
CA GLY A 247 -1.50 15.75 12.38
C GLY A 247 -0.31 15.16 13.12
N ASN A 248 -0.63 14.37 14.11
CA ASN A 248 0.32 13.64 14.94
C ASN A 248 -0.21 12.27 15.35
N SER A 249 -1.11 11.67 14.55
CA SER A 249 -1.64 10.34 14.85
C SER A 249 -0.50 9.32 14.94
N GLU A 250 -0.44 8.55 16.02
CA GLU A 250 0.66 7.64 16.35
C GLU A 250 2.07 8.28 16.25
N SER A 251 2.19 9.57 16.56
CA SER A 251 3.46 10.31 16.52
C SER A 251 3.51 11.33 17.65
N SER A 252 4.68 11.51 18.26
CA SER A 252 4.93 12.57 19.25
C SER A 252 5.13 13.95 18.61
N VAL A 253 5.28 14.01 17.28
CA VAL A 253 5.58 15.24 16.54
C VAL A 253 4.47 15.53 15.54
N THR A 254 3.98 16.78 15.51
CA THR A 254 3.05 17.25 14.49
C THR A 254 3.78 17.46 13.16
N ALA A 255 3.69 16.48 12.28
CA ALA A 255 4.37 16.49 10.99
C ALA A 255 3.78 15.45 10.04
N LEU A 256 3.82 15.73 8.74
CA LEU A 256 3.58 14.75 7.70
C LEU A 256 4.80 13.85 7.55
N ARG A 257 4.61 12.53 7.60
CA ARG A 257 5.58 11.55 7.09
C ARG A 257 5.21 11.22 5.65
N PHE A 258 6.10 11.59 4.72
CA PHE A 258 5.92 11.37 3.29
C PHE A 258 6.93 10.37 2.76
N GLU A 259 6.46 9.33 2.07
CA GLU A 259 7.31 8.31 1.45
C GLU A 259 6.97 8.15 -0.03
N ILE A 260 7.99 7.85 -0.85
CA ILE A 260 7.83 7.34 -2.20
C ILE A 260 8.37 5.92 -2.23
N ARG A 261 7.61 5.02 -2.84
CA ARG A 261 8.01 3.62 -3.06
C ARG A 261 8.11 3.35 -4.55
N TYR A 262 9.23 2.77 -4.95
CA TYR A 262 9.44 2.23 -6.29
C TYR A 262 9.52 0.71 -6.20
N ARG A 263 8.55 0.01 -6.80
CA ARG A 263 8.45 -1.46 -6.72
C ARG A 263 8.57 -1.97 -5.27
N GLY A 264 7.78 -1.40 -4.37
CA GLY A 264 7.74 -1.73 -2.95
C GLY A 264 8.89 -1.19 -2.10
N LYS A 265 10.02 -0.79 -2.70
CA LYS A 265 11.19 -0.28 -1.96
C LYS A 265 11.10 1.23 -1.74
N ALA A 266 11.41 1.69 -0.52
CA ALA A 266 11.47 3.11 -0.24
C ALA A 266 12.61 3.77 -1.01
N VAL A 267 12.34 4.89 -1.65
CA VAL A 267 13.31 5.71 -2.36
C VAL A 267 13.34 7.12 -1.80
N ASN A 268 14.45 7.84 -2.00
CA ASN A 268 14.58 9.21 -1.49
C ASN A 268 13.59 10.16 -2.19
N PRO A 269 12.55 10.69 -1.50
CA PRO A 269 11.58 11.54 -2.13
C PRO A 269 12.15 12.85 -2.68
N ALA A 270 13.23 13.38 -2.08
CA ALA A 270 13.86 14.61 -2.52
C ALA A 270 14.47 14.54 -3.93
N LYS A 271 14.64 13.33 -4.50
CA LYS A 271 15.09 13.15 -5.90
C LYS A 271 13.94 13.26 -6.92
N TYR A 272 12.71 13.29 -6.46
CA TYR A 272 11.50 13.32 -7.29
C TYR A 272 10.77 14.65 -7.19
N LEU A 273 10.82 15.28 -6.02
CA LEU A 273 10.17 16.56 -5.77
C LEU A 273 10.96 17.71 -6.44
N PRO A 274 10.23 18.77 -6.92
CA PRO A 274 10.87 19.93 -7.56
C PRO A 274 11.73 20.76 -6.62
#